data_eadbf71c924629d826ffdc6e58b9c227
#
_entry.id   eadbf71c924629d826ffdc6e58b9c227
#
_cell.length_a   1.000
_cell.length_b   1.000
_cell.length_c   1.000
_cell.angle_alpha   90.00
_cell.angle_beta   90.00
_cell.angle_gamma   90.00
#
_symmetry.space_group_name_H-M   'P 1'
#
loop_
_entity.id
_entity.type
_entity.pdbx_description
1 polymer ?
#
loop_
_entity_poly.entity_id
_entity_poly.type
_entity_poly.pdbx_seq_one_letter_code
_entity_poly.pdbx_strand_id
1 'polypeptide(L)'
;MENHTIIIGYGVKGRSAAKALLDAGYNPNTIVVVSPDRESCDLATRDGLVAFVGDGRQEEVLRDVSIERAGQIIVATNEDDTSVLVTLTARRLAPADAKIIAAVRESQNADVMRQSGATSVIPTAESAGRLMGLSVISSAAGALMEDLLDSSRGLEVTERAVTKDELSMSPGDLNEKGLIILAIIRGGITHRFYTESIRFLEQGDRMVVIKYNRDED
;
A
#
# COMPACT_ATOMS: atom_id res chain seq x y z
N MET A 1 8.83 16.44 10.10
CA MET A 1 8.27 15.92 8.84
C MET A 1 6.75 16.08 8.91
N GLU A 2 6.09 16.30 7.80
CA GLU A 2 4.62 16.34 7.71
C GLU A 2 4.16 15.41 6.60
N ASN A 3 3.03 14.73 6.81
CA ASN A 3 2.44 13.78 5.85
C ASN A 3 3.42 12.69 5.36
N HIS A 4 4.36 12.29 6.21
CA HIS A 4 5.36 11.27 5.89
C HIS A 4 4.82 9.85 6.12
N THR A 5 5.54 8.86 5.62
CA THR A 5 5.22 7.44 5.79
C THR A 5 6.10 6.83 6.88
N ILE A 6 5.51 6.11 7.83
CA ILE A 6 6.24 5.36 8.84
C ILE A 6 6.08 3.87 8.55
N ILE A 7 7.21 3.15 8.47
CA ILE A 7 7.23 1.68 8.31
C ILE A 7 7.74 1.09 9.62
N ILE A 8 6.89 0.32 10.31
CA ILE A 8 7.22 -0.33 11.58
C ILE A 8 7.51 -1.80 11.31
N GLY A 9 8.79 -2.17 11.45
CA GLY A 9 9.35 -3.46 11.05
C GLY A 9 9.98 -3.40 9.65
N TYR A 10 11.27 -3.75 9.54
CA TYR A 10 12.02 -3.70 8.28
C TYR A 10 12.63 -5.05 7.89
N GLY A 11 11.86 -6.12 8.13
CA GLY A 11 12.10 -7.44 7.54
C GLY A 11 11.68 -7.49 6.06
N VAL A 12 11.46 -8.69 5.53
CA VAL A 12 11.09 -8.89 4.11
C VAL A 12 9.86 -8.04 3.72
N LYS A 13 8.80 -8.03 4.54
CA LYS A 13 7.56 -7.28 4.26
C LYS A 13 7.79 -5.78 4.21
N GLY A 14 8.48 -5.24 5.22
CA GLY A 14 8.75 -3.79 5.31
C GLY A 14 9.65 -3.30 4.20
N ARG A 15 10.68 -4.08 3.83
CA ARG A 15 11.57 -3.77 2.70
C ARG A 15 10.84 -3.79 1.36
N SER A 16 9.99 -4.79 1.13
CA SER A 16 9.18 -4.85 -0.09
C SER A 16 8.22 -3.68 -0.19
N ALA A 17 7.58 -3.30 0.93
CA ALA A 17 6.71 -2.12 0.96
C ALA A 17 7.48 -0.82 0.71
N ALA A 18 8.67 -0.66 1.31
CA ALA A 18 9.52 0.49 1.07
C ALA A 18 9.95 0.59 -0.41
N LYS A 19 10.38 -0.54 -1.01
CA LYS A 19 10.73 -0.59 -2.42
C LYS A 19 9.56 -0.15 -3.30
N ALA A 20 8.36 -0.67 -3.07
CA ALA A 20 7.19 -0.28 -3.84
C ALA A 20 6.87 1.21 -3.74
N LEU A 21 7.07 1.84 -2.55
CA LEU A 21 6.91 3.29 -2.39
C LEU A 21 7.98 4.07 -3.16
N LEU A 22 9.23 3.62 -3.12
CA LEU A 22 10.32 4.27 -3.86
C LEU A 22 10.11 4.17 -5.38
N ASP A 23 9.73 3.00 -5.87
CA ASP A 23 9.41 2.77 -7.28
C ASP A 23 8.23 3.63 -7.74
N ALA A 24 7.26 3.89 -6.86
CA ALA A 24 6.15 4.82 -7.09
C ALA A 24 6.52 6.31 -6.96
N GLY A 25 7.80 6.63 -6.79
CA GLY A 25 8.33 8.00 -6.75
C GLY A 25 8.21 8.72 -5.40
N TYR A 26 7.97 7.99 -4.31
CA TYR A 26 8.01 8.61 -2.97
C TYR A 26 9.43 9.06 -2.64
N ASN A 27 9.54 10.24 -2.03
CA ASN A 27 10.83 10.75 -1.60
C ASN A 27 11.37 9.92 -0.42
N PRO A 28 12.56 9.29 -0.54
CA PRO A 28 13.12 8.46 0.52
C PRO A 28 13.28 9.19 1.86
N ASN A 29 13.51 10.51 1.84
CA ASN A 29 13.61 11.30 3.06
C ASN A 29 12.26 11.49 3.79
N THR A 30 11.15 11.12 3.17
CA THR A 30 9.81 11.12 3.78
C THR A 30 9.34 9.75 4.22
N ILE A 31 10.20 8.74 4.14
CA ILE A 31 9.93 7.38 4.61
C ILE A 31 10.80 7.13 5.85
N VAL A 32 10.15 6.88 6.97
CA VAL A 32 10.80 6.63 8.26
C VAL A 32 10.58 5.19 8.65
N VAL A 33 11.66 4.47 8.92
CA VAL A 33 11.65 3.09 9.39
C VAL A 33 11.85 3.06 10.89
N VAL A 34 11.02 2.29 11.59
CA VAL A 34 11.16 1.99 13.02
C VAL A 34 11.33 0.48 13.19
N SER A 35 12.42 0.06 13.82
CA SER A 35 12.66 -1.35 14.15
C SER A 35 13.45 -1.48 15.45
N PRO A 36 13.15 -2.45 16.33
CA PRO A 36 13.98 -2.73 17.49
C PRO A 36 15.32 -3.37 17.10
N ASP A 37 15.41 -3.93 15.91
CA ASP A 37 16.61 -4.56 15.38
C ASP A 37 17.50 -3.54 14.67
N ARG A 38 18.73 -3.38 15.18
CA ARG A 38 19.69 -2.42 14.64
C ARG A 38 20.14 -2.78 13.23
N GLU A 39 20.28 -4.04 12.92
CA GLU A 39 20.69 -4.50 11.59
C GLU A 39 19.64 -4.11 10.54
N SER A 40 18.36 -4.27 10.85
CA SER A 40 17.25 -3.79 10.02
C SER A 40 17.28 -2.28 9.79
N CYS A 41 17.64 -1.49 10.81
CA CYS A 41 17.79 -0.03 10.66
C CYS A 41 19.00 0.34 9.81
N ASP A 42 20.11 -0.37 9.95
CA ASP A 42 21.30 -0.18 9.12
C ASP A 42 21.02 -0.50 7.65
N LEU A 43 20.20 -1.54 7.39
CA LEU A 43 19.72 -1.85 6.03
C LEU A 43 18.82 -0.74 5.48
N ALA A 44 17.87 -0.25 6.25
CA ALA A 44 17.00 0.87 5.83
C ALA A 44 17.82 2.12 5.46
N THR A 45 18.85 2.40 6.24
CA THR A 45 19.76 3.54 5.97
C THR A 45 20.54 3.32 4.67
N ARG A 46 20.99 2.10 4.38
CA ARG A 46 21.65 1.75 3.10
C ARG A 46 20.70 1.89 1.92
N ASP A 47 19.43 1.58 2.11
CA ASP A 47 18.36 1.75 1.12
C ASP A 47 17.95 3.25 0.96
N GLY A 48 18.65 4.18 1.65
CA GLY A 48 18.47 5.63 1.56
C GLY A 48 17.33 6.18 2.42
N LEU A 49 16.77 5.39 3.32
CA LEU A 49 15.66 5.77 4.18
C LEU A 49 16.12 6.34 5.53
N VAL A 50 15.23 7.08 6.18
CA VAL A 50 15.44 7.53 7.57
C VAL A 50 15.11 6.35 8.51
N ALA A 51 16.03 5.98 9.40
CA ALA A 51 15.84 4.83 10.29
C ALA A 51 15.97 5.20 11.76
N PHE A 52 15.10 4.62 12.57
CA PHE A 52 15.04 4.78 14.03
C PHE A 52 15.07 3.42 14.71
N VAL A 53 16.04 3.21 15.61
CA VAL A 53 16.10 2.00 16.43
C VAL A 53 15.15 2.16 17.61
N GLY A 54 14.10 1.35 17.66
CA GLY A 54 13.13 1.40 18.76
C GLY A 54 11.99 0.41 18.58
N ASP A 55 11.29 0.16 19.67
CA ASP A 55 10.12 -0.72 19.67
C ASP A 55 8.85 0.08 19.35
N GLY A 56 8.24 -0.20 18.20
CA GLY A 56 7.01 0.49 17.75
C GLY A 56 5.78 0.30 18.64
N ARG A 57 5.83 -0.54 19.66
CA ARG A 57 4.79 -0.66 20.71
C ARG A 57 4.86 0.50 21.71
N GLN A 58 6.02 1.18 21.80
CA GLN A 58 6.25 2.26 22.76
C GLN A 58 5.84 3.60 22.15
N GLU A 59 5.01 4.35 22.88
CA GLU A 59 4.54 5.67 22.44
C GLU A 59 5.68 6.65 22.20
N GLU A 60 6.68 6.66 23.09
CA GLU A 60 7.83 7.56 23.02
C GLU A 60 8.57 7.39 21.71
N VAL A 61 8.83 6.15 21.29
CA VAL A 61 9.48 5.82 20.01
C VAL A 61 8.66 6.33 18.83
N LEU A 62 7.33 6.16 18.85
CA LEU A 62 6.48 6.65 17.77
C LEU A 62 6.38 8.19 17.75
N ARG A 63 6.45 8.84 18.91
CA ARG A 63 6.51 10.31 19.00
C ARG A 63 7.84 10.85 18.48
N ASP A 64 8.97 10.19 18.74
CA ASP A 64 10.27 10.57 18.24
C ASP A 64 10.32 10.62 16.70
N VAL A 65 9.52 9.78 16.04
CA VAL A 65 9.34 9.80 14.58
C VAL A 65 8.16 10.66 14.12
N SER A 66 7.59 11.50 15.00
CA SER A 66 6.51 12.46 14.73
C SER A 66 5.25 11.80 14.15
N ILE A 67 4.81 10.70 14.75
CA ILE A 67 3.63 9.94 14.29
C ILE A 67 2.37 10.81 14.21
N GLU A 68 2.24 11.84 15.04
CA GLU A 68 1.13 12.79 15.05
C GLU A 68 0.98 13.59 13.75
N ARG A 69 1.99 13.54 12.87
CA ARG A 69 2.02 14.21 11.57
C ARG A 69 2.16 13.23 10.40
N ALA A 70 2.13 11.92 10.68
CA ALA A 70 2.23 10.89 9.66
C ALA A 70 0.92 10.80 8.87
N GLY A 71 1.02 10.73 7.55
CA GLY A 71 -0.14 10.47 6.67
C GLY A 71 -0.40 8.98 6.45
N GLN A 72 0.66 8.18 6.53
CA GLN A 72 0.61 6.75 6.25
C GLN A 72 1.49 5.97 7.23
N ILE A 73 1.01 4.83 7.68
CA ILE A 73 1.72 3.94 8.60
C ILE A 73 1.59 2.51 8.08
N ILE A 74 2.72 1.84 7.91
CA ILE A 74 2.78 0.43 7.51
C ILE A 74 3.28 -0.38 8.69
N VAL A 75 2.46 -1.32 9.17
CA VAL A 75 2.82 -2.24 10.25
C VAL A 75 3.21 -3.57 9.62
N ALA A 76 4.51 -3.86 9.59
CA ALA A 76 5.12 -5.00 8.92
C ALA A 76 5.94 -5.88 9.87
N THR A 77 5.53 -5.97 11.13
CA THR A 77 6.17 -6.81 12.15
C THR A 77 5.95 -8.30 11.85
N ASN A 78 6.76 -9.17 12.47
CA ASN A 78 6.71 -10.60 12.18
C ASN A 78 5.55 -11.32 12.87
N GLU A 79 5.20 -10.90 14.08
CA GLU A 79 4.21 -11.55 14.92
C GLU A 79 2.91 -10.74 14.97
N ASP A 80 1.77 -11.42 14.88
CA ASP A 80 0.45 -10.77 14.81
C ASP A 80 0.09 -10.05 16.11
N ASP A 81 0.45 -10.58 17.27
CA ASP A 81 0.25 -9.93 18.59
C ASP A 81 1.00 -8.60 18.67
N THR A 82 2.24 -8.59 18.22
CA THR A 82 3.06 -7.38 18.11
C THR A 82 2.43 -6.39 17.13
N SER A 83 1.97 -6.87 15.96
CA SER A 83 1.29 -6.02 14.96
C SER A 83 0.02 -5.37 15.54
N VAL A 84 -0.77 -6.10 16.33
CA VAL A 84 -1.98 -5.57 17.00
C VAL A 84 -1.60 -4.46 17.98
N LEU A 85 -0.63 -4.68 18.86
CA LEU A 85 -0.20 -3.68 19.84
C LEU A 85 0.37 -2.42 19.17
N VAL A 86 1.20 -2.60 18.14
CA VAL A 86 1.73 -1.48 17.34
C VAL A 86 0.60 -0.70 16.67
N THR A 87 -0.37 -1.40 16.08
CA THR A 87 -1.52 -0.76 15.40
C THR A 87 -2.37 0.04 16.38
N LEU A 88 -2.66 -0.50 17.58
CA LEU A 88 -3.37 0.19 18.64
C LEU A 88 -2.65 1.47 19.08
N THR A 89 -1.33 1.37 19.34
CA THR A 89 -0.51 2.52 19.74
C THR A 89 -0.46 3.57 18.63
N ALA A 90 -0.25 3.13 17.38
CA ALA A 90 -0.20 4.00 16.21
C ALA A 90 -1.53 4.73 16.02
N ARG A 91 -2.68 4.03 16.06
CA ARG A 91 -4.00 4.66 15.87
C ARG A 91 -4.33 5.70 16.93
N ARG A 92 -3.90 5.47 18.17
CA ARG A 92 -4.10 6.42 19.26
C ARG A 92 -3.31 7.72 19.09
N LEU A 93 -2.15 7.66 18.48
CA LEU A 93 -1.23 8.80 18.34
C LEU A 93 -1.33 9.49 16.98
N ALA A 94 -1.60 8.74 15.92
CA ALA A 94 -1.67 9.26 14.56
C ALA A 94 -2.89 10.15 14.33
N PRO A 95 -2.88 11.01 13.29
CA PRO A 95 -4.07 11.72 12.84
C PRO A 95 -5.24 10.76 12.56
N ALA A 96 -6.47 11.22 12.77
CA ALA A 96 -7.66 10.38 12.60
C ALA A 96 -7.81 9.87 11.15
N ASP A 97 -7.36 10.65 10.17
CA ASP A 97 -7.37 10.35 8.74
C ASP A 97 -6.11 9.61 8.25
N ALA A 98 -5.11 9.40 9.12
CA ALA A 98 -3.92 8.65 8.75
C ALA A 98 -4.27 7.21 8.35
N LYS A 99 -3.72 6.75 7.23
CA LYS A 99 -3.92 5.38 6.74
C LYS A 99 -2.97 4.44 7.46
N ILE A 100 -3.51 3.43 8.14
CA ILE A 100 -2.73 2.38 8.77
C ILE A 100 -2.95 1.08 8.00
N ILE A 101 -1.90 0.59 7.35
CA ILE A 101 -1.89 -0.67 6.61
C ILE A 101 -1.11 -1.68 7.46
N ALA A 102 -1.76 -2.77 7.84
CA ALA A 102 -1.14 -3.78 8.69
C ALA A 102 -1.09 -5.14 8.00
N ALA A 103 0.07 -5.78 8.07
CA ALA A 103 0.22 -7.17 7.67
C ALA A 103 -0.17 -8.09 8.83
N VAL A 104 -0.92 -9.15 8.53
CA VAL A 104 -1.16 -10.26 9.44
C VAL A 104 -0.67 -11.56 8.79
N ARG A 105 -0.15 -12.46 9.60
CA ARG A 105 0.26 -13.78 9.18
C ARG A 105 -0.94 -14.70 9.04
N GLU A 106 -1.77 -14.74 10.08
CA GLU A 106 -2.95 -15.58 10.17
C GLU A 106 -4.21 -14.78 9.83
N SER A 107 -4.96 -15.20 8.80
CA SER A 107 -6.16 -14.48 8.33
C SER A 107 -7.26 -14.36 9.41
N GLN A 108 -7.31 -15.30 10.36
CA GLN A 108 -8.24 -15.23 11.50
C GLN A 108 -8.00 -14.00 12.39
N ASN A 109 -6.78 -13.43 12.39
CA ASN A 109 -6.44 -12.24 13.17
C ASN A 109 -6.81 -10.92 12.44
N ALA A 110 -7.29 -11.00 11.19
CA ALA A 110 -7.59 -9.81 10.39
C ALA A 110 -8.66 -8.92 11.00
N ASP A 111 -9.70 -9.51 11.63
CA ASP A 111 -10.77 -8.73 12.25
C ASP A 111 -10.28 -8.01 13.51
N VAL A 112 -9.49 -8.68 14.34
CA VAL A 112 -8.85 -8.04 15.50
C VAL A 112 -7.96 -6.88 15.06
N MET A 113 -7.20 -7.05 13.98
CA MET A 113 -6.34 -6.01 13.42
C MET A 113 -7.16 -4.80 12.93
N ARG A 114 -8.31 -5.01 12.27
CA ARG A 114 -9.22 -3.91 11.87
C ARG A 114 -9.78 -3.20 13.10
N GLN A 115 -10.22 -3.94 14.11
CA GLN A 115 -10.72 -3.38 15.38
C GLN A 115 -9.64 -2.60 16.14
N SER A 116 -8.36 -2.96 15.95
CA SER A 116 -7.23 -2.23 16.51
C SER A 116 -6.96 -0.91 15.79
N GLY A 117 -7.69 -0.59 14.71
CA GLY A 117 -7.61 0.68 14.00
C GLY A 117 -6.85 0.64 12.68
N ALA A 118 -6.51 -0.55 12.16
CA ALA A 118 -5.97 -0.66 10.80
C ALA A 118 -7.02 -0.26 9.76
N THR A 119 -6.64 0.61 8.83
CA THR A 119 -7.46 1.02 7.69
C THR A 119 -7.55 -0.11 6.65
N SER A 120 -6.45 -0.87 6.50
CA SER A 120 -6.36 -2.02 5.62
C SER A 120 -5.53 -3.12 6.27
N VAL A 121 -5.94 -4.36 6.07
CA VAL A 121 -5.25 -5.54 6.60
C VAL A 121 -4.91 -6.50 5.46
N ILE A 122 -3.66 -6.93 5.42
CA ILE A 122 -3.14 -7.83 4.38
C ILE A 122 -2.76 -9.18 5.01
N PRO A 123 -3.54 -10.24 4.79
CA PRO A 123 -3.20 -11.60 5.22
C PRO A 123 -2.09 -12.17 4.32
N THR A 124 -0.85 -12.12 4.78
CA THR A 124 0.32 -12.37 3.93
C THR A 124 0.46 -13.84 3.52
N ALA A 125 0.26 -14.78 4.43
CA ALA A 125 0.37 -16.21 4.12
C ALA A 125 -0.72 -16.66 3.13
N GLU A 126 -1.96 -16.22 3.34
CA GLU A 126 -3.08 -16.56 2.47
C GLU A 126 -2.94 -15.93 1.07
N SER A 127 -2.49 -14.67 1.00
CA SER A 127 -2.25 -13.98 -0.27
C SER A 127 -1.17 -14.68 -1.09
N ALA A 128 -0.07 -15.08 -0.46
CA ALA A 128 0.98 -15.85 -1.11
C ALA A 128 0.47 -17.22 -1.57
N GLY A 129 -0.28 -17.94 -0.74
CA GLY A 129 -0.87 -19.22 -1.09
C GLY A 129 -1.84 -19.15 -2.27
N ARG A 130 -2.66 -18.11 -2.35
CA ARG A 130 -3.55 -17.87 -3.49
C ARG A 130 -2.78 -17.61 -4.79
N LEU A 131 -1.70 -16.82 -4.72
CA LEU A 131 -0.83 -16.57 -5.87
C LEU A 131 -0.15 -17.85 -6.35
N MET A 132 0.37 -18.68 -5.43
CA MET A 132 0.91 -20.00 -5.76
C MET A 132 -0.13 -20.89 -6.45
N GLY A 133 -1.36 -20.97 -5.91
CA GLY A 133 -2.45 -21.72 -6.52
C GLY A 133 -2.80 -21.22 -7.92
N LEU A 134 -2.88 -19.91 -8.12
CA LEU A 134 -3.09 -19.31 -9.43
C LEU A 134 -1.99 -19.68 -10.42
N SER A 135 -0.74 -19.66 -10.00
CA SER A 135 0.42 -20.01 -10.84
C SER A 135 0.43 -21.48 -11.28
N VAL A 136 -0.14 -22.38 -10.48
CA VAL A 136 -0.35 -23.80 -10.87
C VAL A 136 -1.47 -23.92 -11.91
N ILE A 137 -2.56 -23.17 -11.74
CA ILE A 137 -3.70 -23.19 -12.67
C ILE A 137 -3.31 -22.55 -14.00
N SER A 138 -2.61 -21.43 -13.95
CA SER A 138 -2.13 -20.67 -15.11
C SER A 138 -0.84 -19.94 -14.76
N SER A 139 0.28 -20.45 -15.25
CA SER A 139 1.58 -19.82 -15.03
C SER A 139 1.64 -18.38 -15.59
N ALA A 140 0.97 -18.12 -16.72
CA ALA A 140 0.89 -16.80 -17.30
C ALA A 140 0.08 -15.82 -16.41
N ALA A 141 -1.04 -16.28 -15.83
CA ALA A 141 -1.80 -15.45 -14.91
C ALA A 141 -1.04 -15.17 -13.61
N GLY A 142 -0.32 -16.17 -13.07
CA GLY A 142 0.56 -15.97 -11.92
C GLY A 142 1.64 -14.95 -12.18
N ALA A 143 2.37 -15.06 -13.31
CA ALA A 143 3.39 -14.11 -13.71
C ALA A 143 2.83 -12.68 -13.89
N LEU A 144 1.67 -12.55 -14.56
CA LEU A 144 1.02 -11.25 -14.72
C LEU A 144 0.65 -10.59 -13.39
N MET A 145 0.17 -11.38 -12.42
CA MET A 145 -0.12 -10.85 -11.08
C MET A 145 1.13 -10.39 -10.34
N GLU A 146 2.26 -11.10 -10.49
CA GLU A 146 3.54 -10.66 -9.96
C GLU A 146 4.01 -9.36 -10.62
N ASP A 147 3.88 -9.25 -11.95
CA ASP A 147 4.24 -8.04 -12.68
C ASP A 147 3.41 -6.83 -12.25
N LEU A 148 2.11 -7.03 -11.96
CA LEU A 148 1.23 -5.97 -11.44
C LEU A 148 1.58 -5.54 -10.00
N LEU A 149 2.27 -6.38 -9.24
CA LEU A 149 2.74 -6.05 -7.88
C LEU A 149 4.15 -5.46 -7.86
N ASP A 150 4.91 -5.61 -8.94
CA ASP A 150 6.28 -5.10 -9.09
C ASP A 150 6.33 -4.06 -10.23
N SER A 151 6.21 -2.79 -9.87
CA SER A 151 6.22 -1.66 -10.82
C SER A 151 7.50 -1.58 -11.67
N SER A 152 8.61 -2.20 -11.23
CA SER A 152 9.85 -2.28 -12.00
C SER A 152 9.74 -3.14 -13.27
N ARG A 153 8.67 -3.92 -13.41
CA ARG A 153 8.41 -4.79 -14.58
C ARG A 153 7.55 -4.14 -15.68
N GLY A 154 7.29 -2.83 -15.57
CA GLY A 154 6.63 -2.04 -16.61
C GLY A 154 5.10 -1.98 -16.52
N LEU A 155 4.44 -2.80 -15.68
CA LEU A 155 3.03 -2.67 -15.37
C LEU A 155 2.86 -1.99 -14.00
N GLU A 156 2.03 -0.97 -13.94
CA GLU A 156 1.73 -0.25 -12.71
C GLU A 156 0.21 -0.14 -12.49
N VAL A 157 -0.23 -0.57 -11.31
CA VAL A 157 -1.60 -0.30 -10.85
C VAL A 157 -1.58 1.02 -10.09
N THR A 158 -2.21 2.04 -10.63
CA THR A 158 -2.23 3.38 -10.01
C THR A 158 -3.65 3.91 -9.85
N GLU A 159 -3.85 4.76 -8.85
CA GLU A 159 -5.10 5.51 -8.64
C GLU A 159 -4.86 6.97 -8.99
N ARG A 160 -5.62 7.51 -9.96
CA ARG A 160 -5.53 8.90 -10.38
C ARG A 160 -6.89 9.56 -10.53
N ALA A 161 -6.92 10.87 -10.45
CA ALA A 161 -8.13 11.63 -10.77
C ALA A 161 -8.43 11.58 -12.28
N VAL A 162 -9.71 11.70 -12.61
CA VAL A 162 -10.18 11.90 -13.98
C VAL A 162 -9.68 13.26 -14.48
N THR A 163 -9.12 13.30 -15.70
CA THR A 163 -8.67 14.54 -16.34
C THR A 163 -9.82 15.27 -17.01
N LYS A 164 -9.62 16.54 -17.36
CA LYS A 164 -10.65 17.34 -18.04
C LYS A 164 -11.08 16.74 -19.39
N ASP A 165 -10.15 16.15 -20.12
CA ASP A 165 -10.41 15.57 -21.44
C ASP A 165 -11.14 14.21 -21.36
N GLU A 166 -11.19 13.61 -20.17
CA GLU A 166 -11.89 12.35 -19.90
C GLU A 166 -13.31 12.57 -19.36
N LEU A 167 -13.66 13.81 -19.02
CA LEU A 167 -15.01 14.12 -18.54
C LEU A 167 -16.05 13.79 -19.61
N SER A 168 -17.17 13.21 -19.18
CA SER A 168 -18.26 12.73 -20.03
C SER A 168 -17.92 11.57 -20.97
N MET A 169 -16.70 11.04 -20.91
CA MET A 169 -16.36 9.79 -21.60
C MET A 169 -16.90 8.59 -20.83
N SER A 170 -17.22 7.52 -21.53
CA SER A 170 -17.49 6.24 -20.89
C SER A 170 -16.19 5.53 -20.52
N PRO A 171 -16.18 4.64 -19.51
CA PRO A 171 -15.02 3.79 -19.25
C PRO A 171 -14.60 2.95 -20.46
N GLY A 172 -15.56 2.54 -21.29
CA GLY A 172 -15.31 1.81 -22.54
C GLY A 172 -14.48 2.62 -23.55
N ASP A 173 -14.79 3.90 -23.73
CA ASP A 173 -14.06 4.77 -24.66
C ASP A 173 -12.57 4.90 -24.25
N LEU A 174 -12.28 4.87 -22.96
CA LEU A 174 -10.90 4.91 -22.45
C LEU A 174 -10.16 3.58 -22.63
N ASN A 175 -10.87 2.44 -22.49
CA ASN A 175 -10.31 1.14 -22.79
C ASN A 175 -9.89 1.01 -24.26
N GLU A 176 -10.70 1.55 -25.19
CA GLU A 176 -10.35 1.59 -26.62
C GLU A 176 -9.09 2.44 -26.89
N LYS A 177 -8.80 3.41 -26.04
CA LYS A 177 -7.56 4.21 -26.07
C LYS A 177 -6.36 3.51 -25.39
N GLY A 178 -6.52 2.26 -24.97
CA GLY A 178 -5.46 1.46 -24.34
C GLY A 178 -5.30 1.65 -22.83
N LEU A 179 -6.25 2.32 -22.16
CA LEU A 179 -6.25 2.49 -20.72
C LEU A 179 -7.13 1.41 -20.07
N ILE A 180 -6.53 0.49 -19.32
CA ILE A 180 -7.29 -0.55 -18.62
C ILE A 180 -7.79 0.01 -17.28
N ILE A 181 -9.11 0.20 -17.17
CA ILE A 181 -9.76 0.67 -15.95
C ILE A 181 -10.22 -0.54 -15.12
N LEU A 182 -9.74 -0.66 -13.88
CA LEU A 182 -10.14 -1.70 -12.93
C LEU A 182 -11.33 -1.26 -12.07
N ALA A 183 -11.36 0.01 -11.68
CA ALA A 183 -12.43 0.58 -10.86
C ALA A 183 -12.52 2.10 -11.00
N ILE A 184 -13.70 2.65 -10.69
CA ILE A 184 -13.94 4.09 -10.56
C ILE A 184 -14.40 4.34 -9.12
N ILE A 185 -13.83 5.36 -8.49
CA ILE A 185 -14.18 5.77 -7.14
C ILE A 185 -14.96 7.09 -7.26
N ARG A 186 -16.24 7.06 -6.88
CA ARG A 186 -17.15 8.22 -6.87
C ARG A 186 -17.77 8.38 -5.49
N GLY A 187 -17.61 9.54 -4.87
CA GLY A 187 -18.16 9.79 -3.54
C GLY A 187 -17.68 8.82 -2.45
N GLY A 188 -16.46 8.29 -2.57
CA GLY A 188 -15.89 7.30 -1.67
C GLY A 188 -16.36 5.85 -1.91
N ILE A 189 -17.22 5.63 -2.91
CA ILE A 189 -17.71 4.28 -3.28
C ILE A 189 -16.90 3.77 -4.45
N THR A 190 -16.40 2.53 -4.35
CA THR A 190 -15.63 1.87 -5.41
C THR A 190 -16.56 1.08 -6.34
N HIS A 191 -16.64 1.51 -7.59
CA HIS A 191 -17.36 0.86 -8.68
C HIS A 191 -16.40 0.05 -9.53
N ARG A 192 -16.45 -1.26 -9.45
CA ARG A 192 -15.55 -2.16 -10.20
C ARG A 192 -15.96 -2.24 -11.67
N PHE A 193 -15.03 -2.56 -12.57
CA PHE A 193 -15.23 -2.58 -14.03
C PHE A 193 -16.43 -3.41 -14.52
N TYR A 194 -16.85 -4.42 -13.76
CA TYR A 194 -17.99 -5.29 -14.09
C TYR A 194 -19.33 -4.79 -13.53
N THR A 195 -19.35 -3.63 -12.82
CA THR A 195 -20.61 -3.02 -12.37
C THR A 195 -20.97 -1.90 -13.33
N GLU A 196 -22.04 -2.05 -14.12
CA GLU A 196 -22.52 -1.05 -15.07
C GLU A 196 -23.07 0.24 -14.42
N SER A 197 -22.65 0.53 -13.20
CA SER A 197 -23.17 1.65 -12.39
C SER A 197 -22.64 3.02 -12.81
N ILE A 198 -21.53 3.08 -13.55
CA ILE A 198 -20.92 4.32 -14.05
C ILE A 198 -21.01 4.33 -15.56
N ARG A 199 -21.87 5.21 -16.07
CA ARG A 199 -22.07 5.39 -17.51
C ARG A 199 -21.09 6.40 -18.12
N PHE A 200 -20.84 7.50 -17.42
CA PHE A 200 -19.91 8.55 -17.81
C PHE A 200 -19.09 9.02 -16.64
N LEU A 201 -17.86 9.43 -16.91
CA LEU A 201 -16.94 9.98 -15.93
C LEU A 201 -17.33 11.42 -15.58
N GLU A 202 -17.23 11.77 -14.30
CA GLU A 202 -17.60 13.08 -13.75
C GLU A 202 -16.42 13.72 -13.01
N GLN A 203 -16.53 15.02 -12.81
CA GLN A 203 -15.55 15.75 -12.01
C GLN A 203 -15.55 15.24 -10.57
N GLY A 204 -14.35 14.94 -10.04
CA GLY A 204 -14.16 14.37 -8.70
C GLY A 204 -14.06 12.85 -8.68
N ASP A 205 -14.32 12.18 -9.82
CA ASP A 205 -14.04 10.74 -9.93
C ASP A 205 -12.53 10.47 -9.89
N ARG A 206 -12.17 9.33 -9.29
CA ARG A 206 -10.84 8.76 -9.35
C ARG A 206 -10.92 7.40 -10.03
N MET A 207 -9.90 7.03 -10.74
CA MET A 207 -9.83 5.74 -11.43
C MET A 207 -8.65 4.92 -10.93
N VAL A 208 -8.89 3.64 -10.68
CA VAL A 208 -7.83 2.64 -10.52
C VAL A 208 -7.56 2.05 -11.91
N VAL A 209 -6.37 2.26 -12.42
CA VAL A 209 -6.00 1.90 -13.79
C VAL A 209 -4.71 1.10 -13.82
N ILE A 210 -4.54 0.26 -14.85
CA ILE A 210 -3.25 -0.32 -15.18
C ILE A 210 -2.60 0.59 -16.22
N LYS A 211 -1.39 1.03 -15.93
CA LYS A 211 -0.51 1.72 -16.86
C LYS A 211 0.61 0.80 -17.30
N TYR A 212 1.06 0.96 -18.52
CA TYR A 212 2.30 0.42 -19.00
C TYR A 212 3.33 1.57 -19.08
N ASN A 213 4.36 1.49 -18.27
CA ASN A 213 5.48 2.41 -18.35
C ASN A 213 6.38 1.95 -19.51
N ARG A 214 6.37 2.73 -20.59
CA ARG A 214 7.21 2.51 -21.77
C ARG A 214 8.62 3.09 -21.63
N ASP A 215 9.02 3.50 -20.45
CA ASP A 215 10.35 4.07 -20.26
C ASP A 215 11.33 2.94 -20.01
N GLU A 216 12.25 2.78 -20.99
CA GLU A 216 13.44 1.95 -21.09
C GLU A 216 13.34 0.82 -22.12
N ASP A 217 13.40 1.23 -23.41
CA ASP A 217 14.15 0.51 -24.47
C ASP A 217 15.28 1.41 -25.00
#